data_a5f8426f4f4b06b128b6373690d38224
#
_entry.id   a5f8426f4f4b06b128b6373690d38224
#
_cell.length_a   1.000
_cell.length_b   1.000
_cell.length_c   1.000
_cell.angle_alpha   90.00
_cell.angle_beta   90.00
_cell.angle_gamma   90.00
#
_symmetry.space_group_name_H-M   'P 1'
#
loop_
_entity.id
_entity.type
_entity.pdbx_description
1 polymer ?
#
loop_
_entity_poly.entity_id
_entity_poly.type
_entity_poly.pdbx_seq_one_letter_code
_entity_poly.pdbx_strand_id
1 'polypeptide(L)'
;MRIEELDAEAAERELPALAAIMRACVEGGASVNFVLPFTQADSEAWWRRAVLPALRDGERRLLVARVEGRILGTVQLAFAPQPNQPHRAEVTKLLVHPDGRRLGLGRALMTRLEEMARASGRRLLILDTVEGSAAQRLYESLGWTLLGVVPRFALSTDRTVLGGSAFFWNELR
;
A
#
# COMPACT_ATOMS: atom_id res chain seq x y z
N MET A 1 6.06 -16.12 -9.34
CA MET A 1 5.44 -14.87 -8.89
C MET A 1 4.37 -14.43 -9.89
N ARG A 2 3.20 -14.08 -9.40
CA ARG A 2 2.08 -13.57 -10.19
C ARG A 2 1.48 -12.35 -9.47
N ILE A 3 1.17 -11.29 -10.22
CA ILE A 3 0.42 -10.12 -9.71
C ILE A 3 -1.00 -10.23 -10.20
N GLU A 4 -1.95 -10.15 -9.29
CA GLU A 4 -3.39 -10.28 -9.57
C GLU A 4 -4.15 -9.13 -8.92
N GLU A 5 -5.23 -8.74 -9.57
CA GLU A 5 -6.19 -7.82 -8.98
C GLU A 5 -7.27 -8.63 -8.25
N LEU A 6 -7.61 -8.20 -7.04
CA LEU A 6 -8.73 -8.77 -6.30
C LEU A 6 -9.89 -7.77 -6.25
N ASP A 7 -11.07 -8.26 -6.61
CA ASP A 7 -12.33 -7.59 -6.28
C ASP A 7 -12.67 -7.79 -4.80
N ALA A 8 -13.80 -7.22 -4.36
CA ALA A 8 -14.20 -7.28 -2.96
C ALA A 8 -14.50 -8.71 -2.47
N GLU A 9 -15.07 -9.56 -3.33
CA GLU A 9 -15.39 -10.95 -2.95
C GLU A 9 -14.11 -11.80 -2.85
N ALA A 10 -13.20 -11.65 -3.80
CA ALA A 10 -11.91 -12.32 -3.75
C ALA A 10 -11.07 -11.83 -2.56
N ALA A 11 -11.08 -10.52 -2.27
CA ALA A 11 -10.39 -9.96 -1.12
C ALA A 11 -10.99 -10.48 0.20
N GLU A 12 -12.30 -10.67 0.28
CA GLU A 12 -12.96 -11.25 1.46
C GLU A 12 -12.59 -12.72 1.68
N ARG A 13 -12.50 -13.51 0.61
CA ARG A 13 -12.01 -14.90 0.69
C ARG A 13 -10.54 -14.98 1.16
N GLU A 14 -9.72 -14.03 0.73
CA GLU A 14 -8.27 -13.96 1.07
C GLU A 14 -7.98 -13.12 2.32
N LEU A 15 -9.01 -12.70 3.04
CA LEU A 15 -8.89 -11.80 4.18
C LEU A 15 -7.89 -12.26 5.24
N PRO A 16 -7.83 -13.55 5.63
CA PRO A 16 -6.83 -13.99 6.61
C PRO A 16 -5.39 -13.75 6.14
N ALA A 17 -5.10 -13.98 4.85
CA ALA A 17 -3.76 -13.75 4.29
C ALA A 17 -3.42 -12.26 4.19
N LEU A 18 -4.36 -11.43 3.74
CA LEU A 18 -4.21 -9.98 3.66
C LEU A 18 -3.96 -9.37 5.05
N ALA A 19 -4.71 -9.82 6.04
CA ALA A 19 -4.57 -9.37 7.42
C ALA A 19 -3.25 -9.82 8.04
N ALA A 20 -2.80 -11.04 7.76
CA ALA A 20 -1.51 -11.56 8.22
C ALA A 20 -0.32 -10.74 7.67
N ILE A 21 -0.37 -10.33 6.38
CA ILE A 21 0.65 -9.46 5.79
C ILE A 21 0.72 -8.12 6.55
N MET A 22 -0.43 -7.48 6.77
CA MET A 22 -0.47 -6.18 7.46
C MET A 22 0.05 -6.31 8.89
N ARG A 23 -0.42 -7.30 9.65
CA ARG A 23 0.06 -7.57 11.00
C ARG A 23 1.58 -7.75 11.03
N ALA A 24 2.12 -8.65 10.19
CA ALA A 24 3.55 -8.91 10.13
C ALA A 24 4.37 -7.68 9.75
N CYS A 25 3.84 -6.79 8.89
CA CYS A 25 4.48 -5.53 8.56
C CYS A 25 4.48 -4.55 9.74
N VAL A 26 3.37 -4.43 10.48
CA VAL A 26 3.28 -3.56 11.67
C VAL A 26 4.21 -4.08 12.78
N GLU A 27 4.21 -5.38 13.05
CA GLU A 27 5.13 -6.03 13.99
C GLU A 27 6.61 -5.82 13.59
N GLY A 28 6.88 -5.77 12.29
CA GLY A 28 8.20 -5.48 11.73
C GLY A 28 8.56 -3.98 11.64
N GLY A 29 7.77 -3.09 12.24
CA GLY A 29 8.05 -1.66 12.34
C GLY A 29 7.57 -0.82 11.15
N ALA A 30 6.79 -1.36 10.23
CA ALA A 30 6.25 -0.57 9.12
C ALA A 30 5.20 0.43 9.62
N SER A 31 5.45 1.72 9.41
CA SER A 31 4.49 2.79 9.72
C SER A 31 3.42 2.86 8.63
N VAL A 32 2.30 2.22 8.88
CA VAL A 32 1.15 2.15 7.96
C VAL A 32 -0.15 2.54 8.67
N ASN A 33 -0.05 3.53 9.55
CA ASN A 33 -1.12 4.11 10.38
C ASN A 33 -1.59 3.21 11.53
N PHE A 34 -0.76 2.26 11.95
CA PHE A 34 -1.04 1.39 13.11
C PHE A 34 0.13 1.38 14.08
N VAL A 35 -0.20 1.10 15.34
CA VAL A 35 0.75 0.98 16.45
C VAL A 35 0.51 -0.33 17.20
N LEU A 36 1.53 -0.81 17.88
CA LEU A 36 1.44 -2.03 18.69
C LEU A 36 0.73 -1.77 20.02
N PRO A 37 0.00 -2.76 20.57
CA PRO A 37 -0.22 -4.10 19.99
C PRO A 37 -1.20 -4.03 18.80
N PHE A 38 -0.99 -4.85 17.76
CA PHE A 38 -1.82 -4.94 16.57
C PHE A 38 -2.02 -6.41 16.22
N THR A 39 -3.22 -6.91 16.45
CA THR A 39 -3.56 -8.33 16.32
C THR A 39 -4.05 -8.68 14.92
N GLN A 40 -4.15 -9.99 14.64
CA GLN A 40 -4.81 -10.50 13.44
C GLN A 40 -6.26 -10.00 13.33
N ALA A 41 -6.99 -10.01 14.46
CA ALA A 41 -8.37 -9.56 14.51
C ALA A 41 -8.52 -8.04 14.24
N ASP A 42 -7.59 -7.21 14.75
CA ASP A 42 -7.57 -5.78 14.46
C ASP A 42 -7.34 -5.52 12.97
N SER A 43 -6.42 -6.27 12.37
CA SER A 43 -6.14 -6.19 10.94
C SER A 43 -7.35 -6.58 10.11
N GLU A 44 -7.98 -7.72 10.39
CA GLU A 44 -9.19 -8.16 9.68
C GLU A 44 -10.35 -7.17 9.82
N ALA A 45 -10.56 -6.64 11.01
CA ALA A 45 -11.59 -5.62 11.28
C ALA A 45 -11.34 -4.36 10.43
N TRP A 46 -10.09 -3.92 10.31
CA TRP A 46 -9.75 -2.79 9.46
C TRP A 46 -10.01 -3.07 7.98
N TRP A 47 -9.61 -4.25 7.45
CA TRP A 47 -9.86 -4.64 6.07
C TRP A 47 -11.37 -4.64 5.76
N ARG A 48 -12.18 -5.24 6.65
CA ARG A 48 -13.65 -5.28 6.49
C ARG A 48 -14.29 -3.90 6.51
N ARG A 49 -13.81 -3.00 7.36
CA ARG A 49 -14.40 -1.67 7.53
C ARG A 49 -13.93 -0.67 6.46
N ALA A 50 -12.65 -0.70 6.10
CA ALA A 50 -12.04 0.36 5.32
C ALA A 50 -11.73 -0.02 3.86
N VAL A 51 -11.54 -1.30 3.55
CA VAL A 51 -11.09 -1.71 2.21
C VAL A 51 -12.20 -2.39 1.43
N LEU A 52 -12.85 -3.40 2.01
CA LEU A 52 -13.89 -4.14 1.27
C LEU A 52 -15.04 -3.26 0.78
N PRO A 53 -15.59 -2.30 1.55
CA PRO A 53 -16.60 -1.37 1.02
C PRO A 53 -16.06 -0.53 -0.13
N ALA A 54 -14.88 0.07 0.01
CA ALA A 54 -14.29 0.90 -1.03
C ALA A 54 -13.96 0.13 -2.32
N LEU A 55 -13.69 -1.17 -2.24
CA LEU A 55 -13.56 -2.04 -3.41
C LEU A 55 -14.92 -2.27 -4.10
N ARG A 56 -16.00 -2.50 -3.33
CA ARG A 56 -17.38 -2.68 -3.85
C ARG A 56 -17.88 -1.43 -4.55
N ASP A 57 -17.58 -0.26 -3.97
CA ASP A 57 -18.02 1.04 -4.47
C ASP A 57 -17.15 1.56 -5.63
N GLY A 58 -16.08 0.83 -6.00
CA GLY A 58 -15.16 1.21 -7.07
C GLY A 58 -14.25 2.40 -6.74
N GLU A 59 -14.18 2.80 -5.46
CA GLU A 59 -13.33 3.90 -4.98
C GLU A 59 -11.87 3.49 -4.83
N ARG A 60 -11.61 2.18 -4.83
CA ARG A 60 -10.28 1.59 -4.60
C ARG A 60 -10.06 0.37 -5.47
N ARG A 61 -8.79 0.14 -5.85
CA ARG A 61 -8.33 -1.08 -6.51
C ARG A 61 -7.27 -1.76 -5.62
N LEU A 62 -7.22 -3.08 -5.65
CA LEU A 62 -6.31 -3.89 -4.84
C LEU A 62 -5.53 -4.85 -5.72
N LEU A 63 -4.20 -4.78 -5.66
CA LEU A 63 -3.30 -5.76 -6.24
C LEU A 63 -2.63 -6.59 -5.14
N VAL A 64 -2.44 -7.86 -5.44
CA VAL A 64 -1.67 -8.79 -4.60
C VAL A 64 -0.57 -9.47 -5.39
N ALA A 65 0.51 -9.80 -4.71
CA ALA A 65 1.61 -10.61 -5.22
C ALA A 65 1.52 -12.02 -4.63
N ARG A 66 1.34 -13.01 -5.50
CA ARG A 66 1.28 -14.43 -5.12
C ARG A 66 2.55 -15.14 -5.54
N VAL A 67 3.16 -15.87 -4.60
CA VAL A 67 4.35 -16.70 -4.79
C VAL A 67 4.02 -18.10 -4.24
N GLU A 68 4.19 -19.13 -5.06
CA GLU A 68 3.90 -20.53 -4.68
C GLU A 68 2.53 -20.72 -4.02
N GLY A 69 1.50 -20.07 -4.57
CA GLY A 69 0.13 -20.12 -4.07
C GLY A 69 -0.17 -19.19 -2.88
N ARG A 70 0.82 -18.63 -2.20
CA ARG A 70 0.65 -17.73 -1.04
C ARG A 70 0.65 -16.27 -1.45
N ILE A 71 -0.25 -15.46 -0.90
CA ILE A 71 -0.17 -14.01 -1.02
C ILE A 71 0.91 -13.51 -0.06
N LEU A 72 1.94 -12.85 -0.62
CA LEU A 72 3.07 -12.30 0.14
C LEU A 72 3.26 -10.79 -0.04
N GLY A 73 2.44 -10.15 -0.83
CA GLY A 73 2.49 -8.70 -0.99
C GLY A 73 1.14 -8.13 -1.41
N THR A 74 0.93 -6.85 -1.14
CA THR A 74 -0.27 -6.11 -1.52
C THR A 74 0.06 -4.64 -1.78
N VAL A 75 -0.74 -3.99 -2.62
CA VAL A 75 -0.75 -2.54 -2.82
C VAL A 75 -2.16 -2.10 -3.20
N GLN A 76 -2.54 -0.90 -2.80
CA GLN A 76 -3.86 -0.34 -3.07
C GLN A 76 -3.72 0.98 -3.84
N LEU A 77 -4.62 1.20 -4.79
CA LEU A 77 -4.82 2.46 -5.50
C LEU A 77 -6.16 3.06 -5.05
N ALA A 78 -6.13 4.12 -4.27
CA ALA A 78 -7.31 4.84 -3.82
C ALA A 78 -7.59 6.03 -4.75
N PHE A 79 -8.77 6.10 -5.34
CA PHE A 79 -9.14 7.20 -6.22
C PHE A 79 -9.47 8.45 -5.40
N ALA A 80 -9.04 9.61 -5.88
CA ALA A 80 -9.38 10.88 -5.23
C ALA A 80 -10.91 11.09 -5.29
N PRO A 81 -11.55 11.34 -4.15
CA PRO A 81 -13.02 11.50 -4.11
C PRO A 81 -13.49 12.88 -4.58
N GLN A 82 -12.58 13.86 -4.73
CA GLN A 82 -12.92 15.23 -5.11
C GLN A 82 -13.29 15.30 -6.60
N PRO A 83 -14.43 15.93 -6.96
CA PRO A 83 -14.89 16.03 -8.36
C PRO A 83 -13.91 16.71 -9.32
N ASN A 84 -13.09 17.64 -8.81
CA ASN A 84 -12.06 18.34 -9.59
C ASN A 84 -10.73 17.59 -9.70
N GLN A 85 -10.64 16.36 -9.17
CA GLN A 85 -9.43 15.53 -9.17
C GLN A 85 -9.65 14.14 -9.79
N PRO A 86 -10.41 14.01 -10.90
CA PRO A 86 -10.74 12.69 -11.46
C PRO A 86 -9.51 11.96 -12.03
N HIS A 87 -8.43 12.69 -12.27
CA HIS A 87 -7.16 12.18 -12.80
C HIS A 87 -6.17 11.75 -11.70
N ARG A 88 -6.49 11.95 -10.41
CA ARG A 88 -5.58 11.69 -9.30
C ARG A 88 -5.95 10.41 -8.53
N ALA A 89 -4.95 9.72 -8.05
CA ALA A 89 -5.10 8.63 -7.09
C ALA A 89 -3.94 8.62 -6.09
N GLU A 90 -4.15 7.93 -4.99
CA GLU A 90 -3.16 7.73 -3.94
C GLU A 90 -2.76 6.25 -3.88
N VAL A 91 -1.46 5.99 -3.82
CA VAL A 91 -0.92 4.65 -3.59
C VAL A 91 -0.79 4.43 -2.09
N THR A 92 -1.47 3.41 -1.59
CA THR A 92 -1.47 3.10 -0.17
C THR A 92 -1.19 1.62 0.08
N LYS A 93 -0.73 1.30 1.28
CA LYS A 93 -0.57 -0.08 1.76
C LYS A 93 0.25 -0.97 0.80
N LEU A 94 1.36 -0.43 0.26
CA LEU A 94 2.40 -1.28 -0.31
C LEU A 94 3.06 -2.05 0.82
N LEU A 95 2.67 -3.29 0.98
CA LEU A 95 3.12 -4.17 2.05
C LEU A 95 3.71 -5.45 1.45
N VAL A 96 4.84 -5.89 1.98
CA VAL A 96 5.45 -7.17 1.63
C VAL A 96 5.73 -7.95 2.90
N HIS A 97 5.11 -9.12 3.01
CA HIS A 97 5.37 -10.04 4.13
C HIS A 97 6.87 -10.30 4.27
N PRO A 98 7.41 -10.47 5.48
CA PRO A 98 8.83 -10.78 5.66
C PRO A 98 9.34 -11.90 4.75
N ASP A 99 8.59 -12.99 4.58
CA ASP A 99 8.93 -14.12 3.71
C ASP A 99 9.03 -13.75 2.22
N GLY A 100 8.37 -12.66 1.80
CA GLY A 100 8.38 -12.18 0.42
C GLY A 100 9.41 -11.09 0.14
N ARG A 101 10.15 -10.64 1.15
CA ARG A 101 11.15 -9.58 0.99
C ARG A 101 12.31 -10.05 0.09
N ARG A 102 12.90 -9.08 -0.64
CA ARG A 102 14.02 -9.28 -1.58
C ARG A 102 13.70 -10.16 -2.80
N LEU A 103 12.43 -10.57 -2.99
CA LEU A 103 11.96 -11.28 -4.18
C LEU A 103 11.46 -10.34 -5.30
N GLY A 104 11.64 -9.02 -5.17
CA GLY A 104 11.21 -8.05 -6.17
C GLY A 104 9.70 -7.73 -6.13
N LEU A 105 8.93 -8.22 -5.14
CA LEU A 105 7.48 -8.09 -5.09
C LEU A 105 7.03 -6.62 -5.07
N GLY A 106 7.69 -5.76 -4.30
CA GLY A 106 7.34 -4.34 -4.23
C GLY A 106 7.44 -3.65 -5.58
N ARG A 107 8.52 -3.91 -6.34
CA ARG A 107 8.70 -3.36 -7.69
C ARG A 107 7.63 -3.87 -8.64
N ALA A 108 7.38 -5.19 -8.65
CA ALA A 108 6.38 -5.79 -9.51
C ALA A 108 4.97 -5.27 -9.23
N LEU A 109 4.61 -5.11 -7.95
CA LEU A 109 3.34 -4.52 -7.52
C LEU A 109 3.20 -3.08 -8.00
N MET A 110 4.23 -2.24 -7.83
CA MET A 110 4.21 -0.83 -8.25
C MET A 110 4.13 -0.69 -9.77
N THR A 111 4.91 -1.46 -10.53
CA THR A 111 4.83 -1.46 -12.01
C THR A 111 3.42 -1.80 -12.48
N ARG A 112 2.83 -2.86 -11.94
CA ARG A 112 1.47 -3.27 -12.32
C ARG A 112 0.41 -2.26 -11.86
N LEU A 113 0.61 -1.62 -10.71
CA LEU A 113 -0.28 -0.57 -10.20
C LEU A 113 -0.27 0.66 -11.13
N GLU A 114 0.88 1.08 -11.62
CA GLU A 114 0.97 2.22 -12.56
C GLU A 114 0.25 1.92 -13.89
N GLU A 115 0.37 0.70 -14.42
CA GLU A 115 -0.39 0.25 -15.59
C GLU A 115 -1.90 0.30 -15.32
N MET A 116 -2.33 -0.20 -14.17
CA MET A 116 -3.73 -0.20 -13.75
C MET A 116 -4.25 1.23 -13.56
N ALA A 117 -3.45 2.13 -13.01
CA ALA A 117 -3.79 3.53 -12.85
C ALA A 117 -4.03 4.21 -14.21
N ARG A 118 -3.12 4.01 -15.18
CA ARG A 118 -3.27 4.52 -16.55
C ARG A 118 -4.57 4.00 -17.20
N ALA A 119 -4.82 2.70 -17.09
CA ALA A 119 -6.04 2.07 -17.62
C ALA A 119 -7.33 2.61 -16.97
N SER A 120 -7.24 3.10 -15.73
CA SER A 120 -8.33 3.71 -14.98
C SER A 120 -8.43 5.24 -15.18
N GLY A 121 -7.65 5.82 -16.11
CA GLY A 121 -7.63 7.27 -16.36
C GLY A 121 -6.95 8.09 -15.26
N ARG A 122 -6.22 7.44 -14.34
CA ARG A 122 -5.49 8.14 -13.26
C ARG A 122 -4.07 8.42 -13.73
N ARG A 123 -3.73 9.68 -13.85
CA ARG A 123 -2.44 10.13 -14.40
C ARG A 123 -1.52 10.73 -13.35
N LEU A 124 -2.05 11.26 -12.26
CA LEU A 124 -1.27 11.79 -11.14
C LEU A 124 -1.41 10.87 -9.94
N LEU A 125 -0.31 10.27 -9.53
CA LEU A 125 -0.23 9.43 -8.34
C LEU A 125 0.56 10.15 -7.25
N ILE A 126 0.09 10.02 -6.00
CA ILE A 126 0.80 10.49 -4.81
C ILE A 126 0.93 9.36 -3.81
N LEU A 127 1.93 9.44 -2.96
CA LEU A 127 2.10 8.57 -1.80
C LEU A 127 2.97 9.26 -0.73
N ASP A 128 2.93 8.71 0.47
CA ASP A 128 3.91 9.01 1.49
C ASP A 128 4.51 7.73 2.08
N THR A 129 5.67 7.85 2.67
CA THR A 129 6.38 6.75 3.31
C THR A 129 7.32 7.25 4.41
N VAL A 130 7.72 6.38 5.31
CA VAL A 130 8.70 6.71 6.35
C VAL A 130 10.02 7.16 5.72
N GLU A 131 10.51 8.31 6.15
CA GLU A 131 11.82 8.85 5.75
C GLU A 131 12.94 7.83 6.00
N GLY A 132 13.84 7.66 5.02
CA GLY A 132 14.97 6.73 5.08
C GLY A 132 14.63 5.25 4.94
N SER A 133 13.35 4.91 4.72
CA SER A 133 12.89 3.52 4.64
C SER A 133 13.35 2.81 3.35
N ALA A 134 13.22 1.48 3.34
CA ALA A 134 13.43 0.69 2.13
C ALA A 134 12.36 1.02 1.05
N ALA A 135 11.17 1.43 1.46
CA ALA A 135 10.11 1.85 0.54
C ALA A 135 10.46 3.18 -0.14
N GLN A 136 11.01 4.15 0.58
CA GLN A 136 11.52 5.39 -0.02
C GLN A 136 12.52 5.09 -1.13
N ARG A 137 13.55 4.28 -0.86
CA ARG A 137 14.55 3.89 -1.87
C ARG A 137 13.95 3.16 -3.07
N LEU A 138 12.89 2.38 -2.84
CA LEU A 138 12.15 1.73 -3.93
C LEU A 138 11.50 2.78 -4.84
N TYR A 139 10.77 3.75 -4.29
CA TYR A 139 10.09 4.79 -5.08
C TYR A 139 11.09 5.65 -5.86
N GLU A 140 12.19 6.06 -5.24
CA GLU A 140 13.29 6.75 -5.92
C GLU A 140 13.84 5.93 -7.09
N SER A 141 14.06 4.63 -6.90
CA SER A 141 14.54 3.71 -7.95
C SER A 141 13.53 3.42 -9.07
N LEU A 142 12.25 3.75 -8.84
CA LEU A 142 11.16 3.69 -9.82
C LEU A 142 10.95 5.03 -10.54
N GLY A 143 11.74 6.05 -10.22
CA GLY A 143 11.66 7.37 -10.84
C GLY A 143 10.56 8.28 -10.28
N TRP A 144 10.02 7.96 -9.11
CA TRP A 144 9.09 8.85 -8.41
C TRP A 144 9.81 10.09 -7.89
N THR A 145 9.16 11.23 -7.99
CA THR A 145 9.71 12.52 -7.57
C THR A 145 9.40 12.79 -6.10
N LEU A 146 10.43 13.03 -5.29
CA LEU A 146 10.27 13.48 -3.92
C LEU A 146 9.76 14.92 -3.90
N LEU A 147 8.60 15.15 -3.28
CA LEU A 147 8.07 16.48 -3.01
C LEU A 147 8.77 17.15 -1.82
N GLY A 148 9.00 16.37 -0.77
CA GLY A 148 9.63 16.83 0.45
C GLY A 148 9.36 15.90 1.63
N VAL A 149 9.93 16.24 2.78
CA VAL A 149 9.75 15.50 4.03
C VAL A 149 9.04 16.37 5.05
N VAL A 150 8.00 15.81 5.67
CA VAL A 150 7.35 16.42 6.85
C VAL A 150 7.97 15.80 8.10
N PRO A 151 8.73 16.56 8.90
CA PRO A 151 9.36 16.01 10.10
C PRO A 151 8.34 15.69 11.19
N ARG A 152 8.62 14.69 12.02
CA ARG A 152 7.77 14.30 13.16
C ARG A 152 6.31 14.03 12.77
N PHE A 153 6.11 13.40 11.62
CA PHE A 153 4.79 13.20 11.02
C PHE A 153 3.96 12.12 11.74
N ALA A 154 4.59 11.02 12.12
CA ALA A 154 3.90 9.90 12.75
C ALA A 154 4.74 9.21 13.83
N LEU A 155 4.06 8.61 14.80
CA LEU A 155 4.69 7.72 15.78
C LEU A 155 5.15 6.42 15.10
N SER A 156 6.31 5.93 15.53
CA SER A 156 6.74 4.55 15.25
C SER A 156 5.72 3.54 15.80
N THR A 157 5.75 2.33 15.29
CA THR A 157 4.79 1.29 15.70
C THR A 157 4.87 0.96 17.19
N ASP A 158 6.05 1.06 17.79
CA ASP A 158 6.31 0.89 19.23
C ASP A 158 6.04 2.16 20.08
N ARG A 159 5.61 3.26 19.44
CA ARG A 159 5.29 4.56 20.04
C ARG A 159 6.47 5.27 20.70
N THR A 160 7.70 4.95 20.34
CA THR A 160 8.91 5.53 20.97
C THR A 160 9.46 6.74 20.25
N VAL A 161 9.23 6.87 18.94
CA VAL A 161 9.82 7.91 18.10
C VAL A 161 8.76 8.56 17.20
N LEU A 162 8.84 9.91 17.07
CA LEU A 162 8.15 10.64 16.01
C LEU A 162 9.04 10.71 14.77
N GLY A 163 8.71 9.92 13.75
CA GLY A 163 9.44 9.84 12.48
C GLY A 163 8.93 10.81 11.42
N GLY A 164 9.78 11.18 10.47
CA GLY A 164 9.41 11.95 9.29
C GLY A 164 8.70 11.10 8.25
N SER A 165 7.85 11.76 7.42
CA SER A 165 7.26 11.15 6.24
C SER A 165 7.73 11.87 4.98
N ALA A 166 8.23 11.10 4.01
CA ALA A 166 8.64 11.55 2.70
C ALA A 166 7.46 11.41 1.73
N PHE A 167 7.06 12.52 1.11
CA PHE A 167 5.95 12.58 0.16
C PHE A 167 6.47 12.52 -1.26
N PHE A 168 5.84 11.70 -2.09
CA PHE A 168 6.21 11.48 -3.48
C PHE A 168 5.03 11.67 -4.42
N TRP A 169 5.34 12.02 -5.66
CA TRP A 169 4.38 12.05 -6.75
C TRP A 169 4.97 11.45 -8.02
N ASN A 170 4.11 10.96 -8.89
CA ASN A 170 4.46 10.49 -10.23
C ASN A 170 3.34 10.85 -11.22
N GLU A 171 3.71 11.55 -12.30
CA GLU A 171 2.81 11.83 -13.41
C GLU A 171 3.00 10.78 -14.50
N LEU A 172 1.97 9.95 -14.67
CA LEU A 172 1.97 8.85 -15.62
C LEU A 172 1.69 9.39 -17.04
N ARG A 173 2.65 9.26 -17.91
CA ARG A 173 2.55 9.60 -19.34
C ARG A 173 1.90 8.46 -20.13
#